data_f99794336385eea223cbb86892366b52
#
_entry.id   f99794336385eea223cbb86892366b52
#
_cell.length_a   1.000
_cell.length_b   1.000
_cell.length_c   1.000
_cell.angle_alpha   90.00
_cell.angle_beta   90.00
_cell.angle_gamma   90.00
#
_symmetry.space_group_name_H-M   'P 1'
#
loop_
_entity.id
_entity.type
_entity.pdbx_description
1 polymer ?
#
loop_
_entity_poly.entity_id
_entity_poly.type
_entity_poly.pdbx_seq_one_letter_code
_entity_poly.pdbx_strand_id
1 'polypeptide(L)'
;AADKGKLIPPAYLQTLLRRAFDRNNPYRYEEQHWLSLLTGQRGRWLLPQMGFPVWGESGNETWETASHEERKRMLTNLRKNSPEQGLALLQTELKNESAAHRDELIQCLRWGLSKSDEAFLQEIVATDRSSNVKETARRLLCSLPDSELVKIYEELLRGKLHFNFLLGWSYDKIEFTPEMKKLGLEEVSSNKNEKDDRFLLRQLAERVPLSFWSEFYDCPPEKAASKLAKNPPFQKLFDLSKPILNFSDSGWAYHT
;
A
#
# COMPACT_ATOMS: atom_id res chain seq x y z
N ALA A 1 -16.38 -21.35 8.97
CA ALA A 1 -17.81 -21.75 9.07
C ALA A 1 -18.50 -21.60 7.71
N ALA A 2 -18.31 -20.48 7.00
CA ALA A 2 -18.90 -20.26 5.67
C ALA A 2 -18.44 -21.35 4.67
N ASP A 3 -17.16 -21.69 4.65
CA ASP A 3 -16.60 -22.73 3.78
C ASP A 3 -17.18 -24.14 3.98
N LYS A 4 -17.89 -24.35 5.09
CA LYS A 4 -18.55 -25.62 5.43
C LYS A 4 -20.08 -25.55 5.30
N GLY A 5 -20.63 -24.48 4.70
CA GLY A 5 -22.06 -24.27 4.54
C GLY A 5 -22.84 -24.12 5.86
N LYS A 6 -22.15 -23.82 6.97
CA LYS A 6 -22.81 -23.63 8.28
C LYS A 6 -23.34 -22.21 8.41
N LEU A 7 -24.60 -22.10 8.76
CA LEU A 7 -25.28 -20.84 9.03
C LEU A 7 -25.31 -20.54 10.53
N ILE A 8 -25.45 -19.24 10.85
CA ILE A 8 -25.64 -18.80 12.23
C ILE A 8 -27.00 -19.32 12.75
N PRO A 9 -27.04 -19.87 13.99
CA PRO A 9 -28.30 -20.28 14.60
C PRO A 9 -29.27 -19.10 14.73
N PRO A 10 -30.58 -19.30 14.47
CA PRO A 10 -31.58 -18.21 14.47
C PRO A 10 -31.60 -17.36 15.74
N ALA A 11 -31.35 -17.97 16.89
CA ALA A 11 -31.36 -17.31 18.19
C ALA A 11 -30.36 -16.13 18.31
N TYR A 12 -29.26 -16.17 17.53
CA TYR A 12 -28.21 -15.14 17.59
C TYR A 12 -28.35 -14.09 16.47
N LEU A 13 -29.16 -14.35 15.45
CA LEU A 13 -29.23 -13.50 14.26
C LEU A 13 -29.59 -12.04 14.60
N GLN A 14 -30.65 -11.84 15.38
CA GLN A 14 -31.13 -10.49 15.69
C GLN A 14 -30.07 -9.65 16.43
N THR A 15 -29.40 -10.25 17.41
CA THR A 15 -28.37 -9.57 18.21
C THR A 15 -27.17 -9.21 17.35
N LEU A 16 -26.70 -10.16 16.53
CA LEU A 16 -25.54 -9.94 15.68
C LEU A 16 -25.82 -8.91 14.58
N LEU A 17 -27.02 -8.95 13.97
CA LEU A 17 -27.42 -7.96 12.98
C LEU A 17 -27.53 -6.56 13.58
N ARG A 18 -28.14 -6.40 14.76
CA ARG A 18 -28.21 -5.09 15.44
C ARG A 18 -26.81 -4.53 15.68
N ARG A 19 -25.87 -5.35 16.16
CA ARG A 19 -24.48 -4.94 16.39
C ARG A 19 -23.79 -4.54 15.09
N ALA A 20 -23.95 -5.32 14.03
CA ALA A 20 -23.32 -5.05 12.74
C ALA A 20 -23.85 -3.78 12.04
N PHE A 21 -25.07 -3.34 12.38
CA PHE A 21 -25.65 -2.10 11.86
C PHE A 21 -25.59 -0.93 12.84
N ASP A 22 -24.97 -1.11 14.02
CA ASP A 22 -24.73 -0.02 14.95
C ASP A 22 -23.68 0.94 14.36
N ARG A 23 -24.03 2.23 14.25
CA ARG A 23 -23.13 3.27 13.73
C ARG A 23 -21.87 3.46 14.57
N ASN A 24 -21.93 3.14 15.84
CA ASN A 24 -20.81 3.24 16.77
C ASN A 24 -19.90 1.99 16.76
N ASN A 25 -20.26 0.95 16.02
CA ASN A 25 -19.42 -0.24 15.90
C ASN A 25 -18.26 0.01 14.91
N PRO A 26 -17.00 0.06 15.34
CA PRO A 26 -15.86 0.31 14.46
C PRO A 26 -15.64 -0.83 13.44
N TYR A 27 -16.13 -2.03 13.73
CA TYR A 27 -16.01 -3.21 12.87
C TYR A 27 -17.26 -3.49 12.04
N ARG A 28 -18.24 -2.56 12.01
CA ARG A 28 -19.57 -2.79 11.42
C ARG A 28 -19.53 -3.36 10.00
N TYR A 29 -18.64 -2.88 9.14
CA TYR A 29 -18.56 -3.31 7.75
C TYR A 29 -17.99 -4.72 7.58
N GLU A 30 -16.99 -5.06 8.38
CA GLU A 30 -16.43 -6.41 8.41
C GLU A 30 -17.45 -7.41 8.95
N GLU A 31 -18.13 -7.04 10.03
CA GLU A 31 -19.22 -7.85 10.60
C GLU A 31 -20.38 -8.02 9.62
N GLN A 32 -20.80 -6.96 8.91
CA GLN A 32 -21.82 -7.05 7.86
C GLN A 32 -21.38 -7.99 6.73
N HIS A 33 -20.13 -7.91 6.28
CA HIS A 33 -19.60 -8.81 5.27
C HIS A 33 -19.70 -10.27 5.72
N TRP A 34 -19.19 -10.60 6.90
CA TRP A 34 -19.24 -11.96 7.42
C TRP A 34 -20.68 -12.44 7.64
N LEU A 35 -21.54 -11.58 8.17
CA LEU A 35 -22.93 -11.94 8.40
C LEU A 35 -23.68 -12.15 7.09
N SER A 36 -23.37 -11.44 6.02
CA SER A 36 -23.97 -11.68 4.69
C SER A 36 -23.72 -13.10 4.19
N LEU A 37 -22.56 -13.68 4.51
CA LEU A 37 -22.17 -15.05 4.14
C LEU A 37 -22.78 -16.11 5.09
N LEU A 38 -23.01 -15.75 6.36
CA LEU A 38 -23.36 -16.70 7.41
C LEU A 38 -24.85 -16.74 7.77
N THR A 39 -25.63 -15.77 7.30
CA THR A 39 -27.07 -15.66 7.66
C THR A 39 -28.01 -16.27 6.63
N GLY A 40 -27.55 -16.44 5.39
CA GLY A 40 -28.34 -17.00 4.30
C GLY A 40 -29.64 -16.23 4.03
N GLN A 41 -30.68 -16.92 3.55
CA GLN A 41 -31.98 -16.31 3.25
C GLN A 41 -32.68 -15.74 4.49
N ARG A 42 -32.45 -16.31 5.67
CA ARG A 42 -33.05 -15.82 6.93
C ARG A 42 -32.53 -14.43 7.29
N GLY A 43 -31.26 -14.16 7.09
CA GLY A 43 -30.70 -12.82 7.29
C GLY A 43 -31.29 -11.81 6.33
N ARG A 44 -31.41 -12.16 5.06
CA ARG A 44 -32.04 -11.31 4.03
C ARG A 44 -33.50 -10.97 4.35
N TRP A 45 -34.24 -11.94 4.87
CA TRP A 45 -35.64 -11.72 5.26
C TRP A 45 -35.73 -10.87 6.54
N LEU A 46 -34.85 -11.08 7.52
CA LEU A 46 -34.93 -10.42 8.82
C LEU A 46 -34.51 -8.94 8.77
N LEU A 47 -33.56 -8.58 7.92
CA LEU A 47 -33.02 -7.23 7.82
C LEU A 47 -34.07 -6.15 7.60
N PRO A 48 -34.98 -6.23 6.60
CA PRO A 48 -36.03 -5.25 6.41
C PRO A 48 -37.00 -5.15 7.60
N GLN A 49 -37.28 -6.29 8.26
CA GLN A 49 -38.13 -6.33 9.45
C GLN A 49 -37.49 -5.58 10.63
N MET A 50 -36.20 -5.46 10.64
CA MET A 50 -35.43 -4.71 11.64
C MET A 50 -35.12 -3.26 11.23
N GLY A 51 -35.58 -2.84 10.04
CA GLY A 51 -35.32 -1.50 9.49
C GLY A 51 -33.93 -1.34 8.92
N PHE A 52 -33.23 -2.45 8.61
CA PHE A 52 -31.91 -2.44 7.99
C PHE A 52 -31.99 -2.76 6.49
N PRO A 53 -31.06 -2.23 5.67
CA PRO A 53 -30.99 -2.57 4.25
C PRO A 53 -30.66 -4.05 4.05
N VAL A 54 -31.19 -4.66 3.00
CA VAL A 54 -30.86 -6.04 2.62
C VAL A 54 -29.43 -6.13 2.14
N TRP A 55 -28.74 -7.24 2.39
CA TRP A 55 -27.40 -7.49 1.90
C TRP A 55 -27.33 -7.35 0.37
N GLY A 56 -26.44 -6.48 -0.11
CA GLY A 56 -26.29 -6.20 -1.54
C GLY A 56 -27.29 -5.22 -2.14
N GLU A 57 -28.35 -4.89 -1.42
CA GLU A 57 -29.17 -3.72 -1.65
C GLU A 57 -28.60 -2.58 -0.80
N SER A 58 -27.41 -2.12 -1.10
CA SER A 58 -27.03 -0.76 -0.73
C SER A 58 -28.11 0.10 -1.35
N GLY A 59 -28.91 0.80 -0.54
CA GLY A 59 -29.85 1.78 -1.06
C GLY A 59 -29.13 2.55 -2.15
N ASN A 60 -29.83 3.13 -3.12
CA ASN A 60 -29.33 3.85 -4.30
C ASN A 60 -28.27 4.94 -3.96
N GLU A 61 -27.29 4.60 -3.12
CA GLU A 61 -26.16 5.46 -2.80
C GLU A 61 -25.25 5.45 -4.01
N THR A 62 -25.37 6.50 -4.80
CA THR A 62 -24.41 6.82 -5.82
C THR A 62 -23.16 7.39 -5.16
N TRP A 63 -22.06 7.44 -5.88
CA TRP A 63 -20.82 8.07 -5.38
C TRP A 63 -21.07 9.48 -4.84
N GLU A 64 -21.95 10.26 -5.48
CA GLU A 64 -22.27 11.65 -5.14
C GLU A 64 -22.97 11.78 -3.78
N THR A 65 -23.85 10.83 -3.45
CA THR A 65 -24.67 10.85 -2.22
C THR A 65 -24.03 10.10 -1.05
N ALA A 66 -23.03 9.27 -1.34
CA ALA A 66 -22.34 8.45 -0.36
C ALA A 66 -21.47 9.29 0.59
N SER A 67 -21.43 8.90 1.86
CA SER A 67 -20.45 9.43 2.81
C SER A 67 -19.03 9.04 2.42
N HIS A 68 -18.01 9.73 2.95
CA HIS A 68 -16.61 9.42 2.66
C HIS A 68 -16.25 7.96 2.95
N GLU A 69 -16.68 7.42 4.09
CA GLU A 69 -16.44 6.02 4.44
C GLU A 69 -17.11 5.03 3.47
N GLU A 70 -18.29 5.38 2.97
CA GLU A 70 -18.97 4.59 1.95
C GLU A 70 -18.24 4.65 0.61
N ARG A 71 -17.76 5.83 0.19
CA ARG A 71 -16.91 5.99 -1.00
C ARG A 71 -15.65 5.14 -0.92
N LYS A 72 -14.97 5.13 0.21
CA LYS A 72 -13.80 4.26 0.46
C LYS A 72 -14.15 2.79 0.31
N ARG A 73 -15.27 2.36 0.88
CA ARG A 73 -15.76 0.98 0.78
C ARG A 73 -16.11 0.62 -0.66
N MET A 74 -16.86 1.48 -1.36
CA MET A 74 -17.23 1.28 -2.76
C MET A 74 -15.98 1.14 -3.63
N LEU A 75 -15.04 2.07 -3.48
CA LEU A 75 -13.78 2.06 -4.22
C LEU A 75 -12.95 0.81 -3.89
N THR A 76 -12.83 0.45 -2.62
CA THR A 76 -12.10 -0.77 -2.19
C THR A 76 -12.70 -2.02 -2.81
N ASN A 77 -14.02 -2.16 -2.82
CA ASN A 77 -14.71 -3.30 -3.42
C ASN A 77 -14.52 -3.31 -4.95
N LEU A 78 -14.61 -2.14 -5.57
CA LEU A 78 -14.41 -2.00 -7.01
C LEU A 78 -12.97 -2.36 -7.39
N ARG A 79 -11.97 -1.89 -6.64
CA ARG A 79 -10.56 -2.24 -6.84
C ARG A 79 -10.27 -3.74 -6.68
N LYS A 80 -10.95 -4.42 -5.76
CA LYS A 80 -10.79 -5.88 -5.57
C LYS A 80 -11.40 -6.70 -6.71
N ASN A 81 -12.49 -6.23 -7.30
CA ASN A 81 -13.25 -6.99 -8.30
C ASN A 81 -12.95 -6.56 -9.74
N SER A 82 -12.71 -5.27 -9.96
CA SER A 82 -12.50 -4.64 -11.26
C SER A 82 -11.54 -3.44 -11.10
N PRO A 83 -10.22 -3.68 -10.95
CA PRO A 83 -9.24 -2.65 -10.64
C PRO A 83 -9.28 -1.45 -11.59
N GLU A 84 -9.45 -1.69 -12.89
CA GLU A 84 -9.50 -0.65 -13.92
C GLU A 84 -10.71 0.28 -13.75
N GLN A 85 -11.88 -0.27 -13.40
CA GLN A 85 -13.07 0.54 -13.13
C GLN A 85 -12.87 1.40 -11.87
N GLY A 86 -12.21 0.86 -10.86
CA GLY A 86 -11.86 1.61 -9.66
C GLY A 86 -10.90 2.76 -9.95
N LEU A 87 -9.92 2.55 -10.86
CA LEU A 87 -9.04 3.60 -11.32
C LEU A 87 -9.80 4.69 -12.09
N ALA A 88 -10.65 4.30 -13.05
CA ALA A 88 -11.46 5.23 -13.85
C ALA A 88 -12.38 6.11 -12.98
N LEU A 89 -13.03 5.50 -11.97
CA LEU A 89 -13.85 6.22 -11.01
C LEU A 89 -13.01 7.27 -10.25
N LEU A 90 -11.85 6.87 -9.76
CA LEU A 90 -10.99 7.75 -8.98
C LEU A 90 -10.44 8.91 -9.83
N GLN A 91 -10.06 8.65 -11.08
CA GLN A 91 -9.62 9.68 -12.02
C GLN A 91 -10.68 10.78 -12.24
N THR A 92 -11.96 10.39 -12.21
CA THR A 92 -13.08 11.34 -12.39
C THR A 92 -13.35 12.13 -11.13
N GLU A 93 -13.39 11.46 -9.97
CA GLU A 93 -13.96 12.01 -8.76
C GLU A 93 -12.93 12.64 -7.79
N LEU A 94 -11.67 12.24 -7.87
CA LEU A 94 -10.65 12.63 -6.88
C LEU A 94 -10.51 14.15 -6.71
N LYS A 95 -10.64 14.90 -7.80
CA LYS A 95 -10.49 16.37 -7.79
C LYS A 95 -11.55 17.11 -6.96
N ASN A 96 -12.69 16.45 -6.73
CA ASN A 96 -13.81 17.00 -5.98
C ASN A 96 -13.66 16.78 -4.46
N GLU A 97 -12.63 16.03 -4.04
CA GLU A 97 -12.41 15.64 -2.67
C GLU A 97 -11.48 16.59 -1.91
N SER A 98 -11.64 16.66 -0.59
CA SER A 98 -10.69 17.32 0.29
C SER A 98 -9.32 16.63 0.27
N ALA A 99 -8.24 17.32 0.66
CA ALA A 99 -6.90 16.72 0.69
C ALA A 99 -6.81 15.47 1.57
N ALA A 100 -7.50 15.46 2.71
CA ALA A 100 -7.55 14.28 3.60
C ALA A 100 -8.30 13.11 2.94
N HIS A 101 -9.43 13.38 2.31
CA HIS A 101 -10.19 12.36 1.60
C HIS A 101 -9.44 11.83 0.37
N ARG A 102 -8.75 12.72 -0.39
CA ARG A 102 -7.91 12.28 -1.52
C ARG A 102 -6.84 11.30 -1.06
N ASP A 103 -6.17 11.60 0.05
CA ASP A 103 -5.15 10.73 0.61
C ASP A 103 -5.70 9.33 0.91
N GLU A 104 -6.83 9.25 1.61
CA GLU A 104 -7.46 7.98 1.96
C GLU A 104 -7.99 7.20 0.75
N LEU A 105 -8.55 7.89 -0.25
CA LEU A 105 -9.05 7.26 -1.48
C LEU A 105 -7.90 6.72 -2.35
N ILE A 106 -6.79 7.46 -2.46
CA ILE A 106 -5.60 6.98 -3.18
C ILE A 106 -5.04 5.72 -2.52
N GLN A 107 -5.05 5.62 -1.19
CA GLN A 107 -4.63 4.40 -0.49
C GLN A 107 -5.43 3.16 -0.90
N CYS A 108 -6.67 3.31 -1.36
CA CYS A 108 -7.48 2.19 -1.85
C CYS A 108 -6.90 1.56 -3.13
N LEU A 109 -6.06 2.26 -3.89
CA LEU A 109 -5.39 1.72 -5.08
C LEU A 109 -4.45 0.55 -4.77
N ARG A 110 -4.02 0.39 -3.51
CA ARG A 110 -3.23 -0.79 -3.08
C ARG A 110 -3.91 -2.13 -3.42
N TRP A 111 -5.25 -2.14 -3.48
CA TRP A 111 -6.00 -3.31 -3.90
C TRP A 111 -5.99 -3.40 -5.43
N GLY A 112 -5.45 -4.49 -5.95
CA GLY A 112 -5.28 -4.68 -7.39
C GLY A 112 -4.32 -3.67 -8.05
N LEU A 113 -3.33 -3.17 -7.29
CA LEU A 113 -2.31 -2.26 -7.79
C LEU A 113 -1.54 -2.92 -8.93
N SER A 114 -1.40 -2.20 -10.04
CA SER A 114 -0.73 -2.70 -11.24
C SER A 114 -0.06 -1.56 -12.02
N LYS A 115 0.66 -1.93 -13.07
CA LYS A 115 1.31 -0.96 -13.98
C LYS A 115 0.32 0.04 -14.59
N SER A 116 -0.96 -0.33 -14.73
CA SER A 116 -2.02 0.56 -15.25
C SER A 116 -2.27 1.79 -14.37
N ASP A 117 -1.95 1.69 -13.06
CA ASP A 117 -2.15 2.78 -12.10
C ASP A 117 -1.01 3.80 -12.14
N GLU A 118 0.13 3.45 -12.74
CA GLU A 118 1.37 4.24 -12.64
C GLU A 118 1.22 5.65 -13.19
N ALA A 119 0.65 5.80 -14.38
CA ALA A 119 0.51 7.11 -15.01
C ALA A 119 -0.34 8.07 -14.16
N PHE A 120 -1.41 7.57 -13.55
CA PHE A 120 -2.26 8.34 -12.66
C PHE A 120 -1.54 8.73 -11.36
N LEU A 121 -0.80 7.80 -10.76
CA LEU A 121 -0.01 8.06 -9.56
C LEU A 121 1.11 9.07 -9.82
N GLN A 122 1.76 9.01 -10.98
CA GLN A 122 2.77 9.99 -11.40
C GLN A 122 2.16 11.38 -11.59
N GLU A 123 0.98 11.48 -12.19
CA GLU A 123 0.24 12.73 -12.32
C GLU A 123 -0.04 13.35 -10.95
N ILE A 124 -0.51 12.55 -9.97
CA ILE A 124 -0.75 13.02 -8.60
C ILE A 124 0.55 13.53 -7.96
N VAL A 125 1.64 12.80 -8.08
CA VAL A 125 2.95 13.24 -7.55
C VAL A 125 3.37 14.58 -8.16
N ALA A 126 3.11 14.79 -9.44
CA ALA A 126 3.45 16.04 -10.12
C ALA A 126 2.53 17.20 -9.71
N THR A 127 1.23 16.99 -9.66
CA THR A 127 0.23 18.06 -9.69
C THR A 127 -0.49 18.32 -8.38
N ASP A 128 -0.64 17.33 -7.48
CA ASP A 128 -1.39 17.55 -6.22
C ASP A 128 -0.71 18.59 -5.32
N ARG A 129 -1.51 19.40 -4.64
CA ARG A 129 -1.03 20.45 -3.74
C ARG A 129 -0.64 19.93 -2.35
N SER A 130 -1.20 18.78 -1.94
CA SER A 130 -0.95 18.19 -0.63
C SER A 130 0.30 17.30 -0.66
N SER A 131 1.24 17.56 0.24
CA SER A 131 2.42 16.73 0.43
C SER A 131 2.08 15.29 0.85
N ASN A 132 1.05 15.11 1.69
CA ASN A 132 0.62 13.79 2.14
C ASN A 132 0.06 12.97 0.98
N VAL A 133 -0.77 13.58 0.14
CA VAL A 133 -1.33 12.93 -1.06
C VAL A 133 -0.21 12.50 -2.01
N LYS A 134 0.77 13.38 -2.25
CA LYS A 134 1.95 13.05 -3.07
C LYS A 134 2.77 11.90 -2.47
N GLU A 135 2.96 11.90 -1.16
CA GLU A 135 3.73 10.84 -0.49
C GLU A 135 3.00 9.49 -0.52
N THR A 136 1.69 9.49 -0.37
CA THR A 136 0.87 8.27 -0.54
C THR A 136 0.97 7.73 -1.97
N ALA A 137 0.90 8.60 -2.99
CA ALA A 137 1.09 8.20 -4.38
C ALA A 137 2.50 7.64 -4.63
N ARG A 138 3.56 8.26 -4.07
CA ARG A 138 4.93 7.73 -4.16
C ARG A 138 5.09 6.36 -3.51
N ARG A 139 4.48 6.14 -2.34
CA ARG A 139 4.52 4.82 -1.68
C ARG A 139 3.89 3.75 -2.55
N LEU A 140 2.78 4.04 -3.22
CA LEU A 140 2.16 3.10 -4.15
C LEU A 140 3.04 2.85 -5.38
N LEU A 141 3.66 3.89 -5.95
CA LEU A 141 4.65 3.73 -7.02
C LEU A 141 5.84 2.88 -6.60
N CYS A 142 6.32 3.05 -5.36
CA CYS A 142 7.37 2.22 -4.79
C CYS A 142 6.94 0.76 -4.52
N SER A 143 5.64 0.47 -4.54
CA SER A 143 5.12 -0.91 -4.45
C SER A 143 4.99 -1.59 -5.82
N LEU A 144 5.33 -0.89 -6.90
CA LEU A 144 5.41 -1.40 -8.28
C LEU A 144 6.89 -1.56 -8.67
N PRO A 145 7.45 -2.78 -8.65
CA PRO A 145 8.89 -3.01 -8.91
C PRO A 145 9.36 -2.43 -10.25
N ASP A 146 8.49 -2.46 -11.26
CA ASP A 146 8.80 -1.99 -12.62
C ASP A 146 8.41 -0.52 -12.86
N SER A 147 8.07 0.25 -11.83
CA SER A 147 7.73 1.66 -12.00
C SER A 147 8.96 2.49 -12.38
N GLU A 148 8.73 3.54 -13.17
CA GLU A 148 9.81 4.46 -13.56
C GLU A 148 10.46 5.13 -12.34
N LEU A 149 9.68 5.39 -11.29
CA LEU A 149 10.22 5.93 -10.04
C LEU A 149 11.20 4.97 -9.36
N VAL A 150 10.86 3.68 -9.29
CA VAL A 150 11.74 2.66 -8.72
C VAL A 150 13.01 2.51 -9.54
N LYS A 151 12.92 2.48 -10.87
CA LYS A 151 14.09 2.44 -11.76
C LYS A 151 15.04 3.61 -11.53
N ILE A 152 14.51 4.82 -11.35
CA ILE A 152 15.34 5.99 -11.02
C ILE A 152 16.07 5.78 -9.67
N TYR A 153 15.39 5.25 -8.66
CA TYR A 153 16.04 4.94 -7.38
C TYR A 153 17.12 3.86 -7.52
N GLU A 154 16.87 2.82 -8.31
CA GLU A 154 17.84 1.77 -8.60
C GLU A 154 19.08 2.32 -9.30
N GLU A 155 18.90 3.17 -10.31
CA GLU A 155 20.02 3.81 -11.02
C GLU A 155 20.84 4.71 -10.10
N LEU A 156 20.17 5.55 -9.30
CA LEU A 156 20.84 6.41 -8.32
C LEU A 156 21.64 5.60 -7.30
N LEU A 157 21.07 4.50 -6.80
CA LEU A 157 21.70 3.63 -5.83
C LEU A 157 22.87 2.86 -6.47
N ARG A 158 22.66 2.25 -7.64
CA ARG A 158 23.67 1.47 -8.37
C ARG A 158 24.90 2.31 -8.74
N GLY A 159 24.67 3.57 -9.12
CA GLY A 159 25.77 4.49 -9.47
C GLY A 159 26.63 4.94 -8.28
N LYS A 160 26.22 4.63 -7.06
CA LYS A 160 26.93 5.05 -5.84
C LYS A 160 27.48 3.90 -5.00
N LEU A 161 27.02 2.68 -5.25
CA LEU A 161 27.43 1.51 -4.48
C LEU A 161 28.58 0.77 -5.16
N HIS A 162 29.55 0.36 -4.34
CA HIS A 162 30.65 -0.49 -4.77
C HIS A 162 30.76 -1.68 -3.82
N PHE A 163 30.97 -2.85 -4.38
CA PHE A 163 31.21 -4.06 -3.63
C PHE A 163 32.51 -4.70 -4.08
N ASN A 164 33.45 -4.85 -3.16
CA ASN A 164 34.68 -5.58 -3.36
C ASN A 164 34.67 -6.84 -2.50
N PHE A 165 34.97 -7.98 -3.09
CA PHE A 165 34.96 -9.26 -2.39
C PHE A 165 35.86 -9.31 -1.16
N LEU A 166 37.01 -8.61 -1.20
CA LEU A 166 38.00 -8.60 -0.11
C LEU A 166 37.74 -7.47 0.90
N LEU A 167 37.30 -6.30 0.42
CA LEU A 167 37.17 -5.09 1.22
C LEU A 167 35.74 -4.83 1.70
N GLY A 168 34.78 -5.58 1.15
CA GLY A 168 33.36 -5.38 1.45
C GLY A 168 32.76 -4.19 0.71
N TRP A 169 31.85 -3.48 1.37
CA TRP A 169 31.08 -2.38 0.81
C TRP A 169 31.77 -1.04 0.94
N SER A 170 31.65 -0.26 -0.11
CA SER A 170 31.93 1.17 -0.11
C SER A 170 30.87 1.90 -0.93
N TYR A 171 30.75 3.20 -0.75
CA TYR A 171 29.87 4.04 -1.53
C TYR A 171 30.50 5.41 -1.75
N ASP A 172 30.17 6.01 -2.90
CA ASP A 172 30.55 7.37 -3.19
C ASP A 172 29.61 8.33 -2.46
N LYS A 173 30.15 9.49 -2.05
CA LYS A 173 29.36 10.55 -1.43
C LYS A 173 28.19 10.92 -2.34
N ILE A 174 26.99 10.95 -1.77
CA ILE A 174 25.77 11.38 -2.45
C ILE A 174 25.52 12.83 -2.06
N GLU A 175 25.46 13.71 -3.06
CA GLU A 175 25.06 15.09 -2.87
C GLU A 175 23.57 15.22 -3.20
N PHE A 176 22.82 15.87 -2.31
CA PHE A 176 21.40 16.11 -2.49
C PHE A 176 21.16 17.11 -3.62
N THR A 177 20.22 16.80 -4.51
CA THR A 177 19.85 17.65 -5.63
C THR A 177 18.38 18.06 -5.59
N PRO A 178 18.00 19.16 -6.25
CA PRO A 178 16.59 19.55 -6.37
C PRO A 178 15.71 18.46 -7.01
N GLU A 179 16.28 17.65 -7.90
CA GLU A 179 15.61 16.51 -8.52
C GLU A 179 15.29 15.42 -7.50
N MET A 180 16.22 15.11 -6.60
CA MET A 180 16.00 14.16 -5.49
C MET A 180 14.86 14.61 -4.58
N LYS A 181 14.73 15.92 -4.34
CA LYS A 181 13.58 16.46 -3.60
C LYS A 181 12.25 16.21 -4.32
N LYS A 182 12.20 16.35 -5.65
CA LYS A 182 11.00 16.04 -6.45
C LYS A 182 10.65 14.55 -6.38
N LEU A 183 11.67 13.70 -6.29
CA LEU A 183 11.50 12.25 -6.10
C LEU A 183 11.03 11.87 -4.68
N GLY A 184 10.91 12.83 -3.76
CA GLY A 184 10.47 12.58 -2.38
C GLY A 184 11.60 12.11 -1.45
N LEU A 185 12.85 12.36 -1.82
CA LEU A 185 13.99 12.17 -0.93
C LEU A 185 14.19 13.41 -0.06
N GLU A 186 14.65 13.19 1.16
CA GLU A 186 14.94 14.24 2.14
C GLU A 186 16.45 14.44 2.25
N GLU A 187 16.89 15.69 2.40
CA GLU A 187 18.29 16.07 2.47
C GLU A 187 18.92 15.71 3.82
N VAL A 188 18.18 15.95 4.90
CA VAL A 188 18.69 15.88 6.28
C VAL A 188 17.89 14.87 7.08
N SER A 189 18.59 13.99 7.80
CA SER A 189 17.96 13.05 8.72
C SER A 189 17.43 13.75 9.97
N SER A 190 16.27 13.31 10.45
CA SER A 190 15.78 13.67 11.80
C SER A 190 16.68 13.13 12.91
N ASN A 191 17.48 12.11 12.63
CA ASN A 191 18.48 11.56 13.55
C ASN A 191 19.79 12.33 13.42
N LYS A 192 20.10 13.17 14.39
CA LYS A 192 21.32 14.01 14.45
C LYS A 192 22.64 13.22 14.38
N ASN A 193 22.62 11.93 14.66
CA ASN A 193 23.79 11.04 14.62
C ASN A 193 24.00 10.38 13.25
N GLU A 194 23.10 10.56 12.31
CA GLU A 194 23.17 10.02 10.96
C GLU A 194 23.68 11.10 10.00
N LYS A 195 24.76 10.80 9.27
CA LYS A 195 25.30 11.70 8.24
C LYS A 195 24.33 11.78 7.06
N ASP A 196 24.24 12.95 6.42
CA ASP A 196 23.28 13.22 5.34
C ASP A 196 23.47 12.31 4.13
N ASP A 197 24.71 12.06 3.72
CA ASP A 197 25.03 11.14 2.62
C ASP A 197 24.59 9.70 2.92
N ARG A 198 24.74 9.27 4.17
CA ARG A 198 24.31 7.96 4.64
C ARG A 198 22.79 7.85 4.72
N PHE A 199 22.13 8.93 5.13
CA PHE A 199 20.68 9.03 5.15
C PHE A 199 20.09 8.92 3.75
N LEU A 200 20.66 9.62 2.77
CA LEU A 200 20.26 9.52 1.37
C LEU A 200 20.41 8.09 0.82
N LEU A 201 21.54 7.45 1.09
CA LEU A 201 21.79 6.07 0.68
C LEU A 201 20.74 5.11 1.28
N ARG A 202 20.43 5.27 2.57
CA ARG A 202 19.40 4.48 3.25
C ARG A 202 18.03 4.69 2.63
N GLN A 203 17.63 5.93 2.35
CA GLN A 203 16.36 6.21 1.70
C GLN A 203 16.21 5.52 0.34
N LEU A 204 17.29 5.52 -0.46
CA LEU A 204 17.31 4.83 -1.75
C LEU A 204 17.19 3.32 -1.56
N ALA A 205 17.98 2.75 -0.64
CA ALA A 205 18.00 1.32 -0.38
C ALA A 205 16.65 0.78 0.15
N GLU A 206 15.91 1.59 0.90
CA GLU A 206 14.57 1.25 1.39
C GLU A 206 13.46 1.36 0.32
N ARG A 207 13.76 1.95 -0.86
CA ARG A 207 12.81 2.21 -1.96
C ARG A 207 13.05 1.35 -3.20
N VAL A 208 14.04 0.50 -3.20
CA VAL A 208 14.30 -0.45 -4.30
C VAL A 208 13.81 -1.86 -3.91
N PRO A 209 13.35 -2.67 -4.87
CA PRO A 209 12.94 -4.04 -4.61
C PRO A 209 14.15 -4.91 -4.22
N LEU A 210 13.89 -6.01 -3.53
CA LEU A 210 14.96 -6.89 -3.08
C LEU A 210 15.65 -7.64 -4.24
N SER A 211 14.98 -7.79 -5.39
CA SER A 211 15.57 -8.28 -6.63
C SER A 211 16.77 -7.44 -7.08
N PHE A 212 16.75 -6.11 -6.83
CA PHE A 212 17.90 -5.25 -7.06
C PHE A 212 19.18 -5.79 -6.44
N TRP A 213 19.12 -6.33 -5.23
CA TRP A 213 20.30 -6.87 -4.53
C TRP A 213 20.78 -8.18 -5.14
N SER A 214 19.86 -9.02 -5.64
CA SER A 214 20.22 -10.23 -6.39
C SER A 214 20.98 -9.89 -7.67
N GLU A 215 20.51 -8.90 -8.40
CA GLU A 215 21.19 -8.39 -9.61
C GLU A 215 22.52 -7.72 -9.29
N PHE A 216 22.55 -6.88 -8.27
CA PHE A 216 23.74 -6.15 -7.87
C PHE A 216 24.87 -7.07 -7.44
N TYR A 217 24.56 -8.16 -6.76
CA TYR A 217 25.52 -9.18 -6.35
C TYR A 217 25.77 -10.27 -7.39
N ASP A 218 25.02 -10.29 -8.46
CA ASP A 218 25.00 -11.36 -9.47
C ASP A 218 24.86 -12.75 -8.80
N CYS A 219 23.81 -12.92 -7.99
CA CYS A 219 23.56 -14.18 -7.30
C CYS A 219 22.09 -14.35 -6.90
N PRO A 220 21.65 -15.61 -6.63
CA PRO A 220 20.29 -15.89 -6.17
C PRO A 220 19.92 -15.17 -4.86
N PRO A 221 18.62 -14.95 -4.59
CA PRO A 221 18.10 -14.22 -3.42
C PRO A 221 18.68 -14.68 -2.08
N GLU A 222 18.78 -15.98 -1.86
CA GLU A 222 19.31 -16.57 -0.61
C GLU A 222 20.77 -16.18 -0.36
N LYS A 223 21.56 -16.14 -1.43
CA LYS A 223 22.97 -15.72 -1.36
C LYS A 223 23.09 -14.21 -1.20
N ALA A 224 22.23 -13.44 -1.85
CA ALA A 224 22.18 -11.99 -1.71
C ALA A 224 21.79 -11.60 -0.28
N ALA A 225 20.73 -12.21 0.29
CA ALA A 225 20.34 -12.03 1.68
C ALA A 225 21.48 -12.36 2.66
N SER A 226 22.16 -13.50 2.45
CA SER A 226 23.32 -13.88 3.27
C SER A 226 24.48 -12.89 3.18
N LYS A 227 24.75 -12.32 1.99
CA LYS A 227 25.78 -11.27 1.81
C LYS A 227 25.40 -9.99 2.53
N LEU A 228 24.14 -9.56 2.43
CA LEU A 228 23.63 -8.39 3.16
C LEU A 228 23.71 -8.59 4.67
N ALA A 229 23.32 -9.75 5.18
CA ALA A 229 23.36 -10.08 6.60
C ALA A 229 24.77 -10.13 7.19
N LYS A 230 25.75 -10.61 6.42
CA LYS A 230 27.14 -10.74 6.87
C LYS A 230 27.92 -9.43 6.85
N ASN A 231 27.40 -8.39 6.23
CA ASN A 231 28.11 -7.12 6.14
C ASN A 231 27.57 -6.08 7.15
N PRO A 232 28.24 -5.91 8.31
CA PRO A 232 27.75 -5.05 9.39
C PRO A 232 27.46 -3.59 9.01
N PRO A 233 28.22 -2.93 8.12
CA PRO A 233 27.90 -1.57 7.70
C PRO A 233 26.55 -1.46 7.03
N PHE A 234 26.15 -2.50 6.27
CA PHE A 234 24.87 -2.53 5.57
C PHE A 234 23.69 -2.82 6.47
N GLN A 235 23.82 -3.73 7.42
CA GLN A 235 22.78 -4.01 8.42
C GLN A 235 22.40 -2.77 9.24
N LYS A 236 23.34 -1.85 9.43
CA LYS A 236 23.09 -0.59 10.15
C LYS A 236 22.58 0.54 9.27
N LEU A 237 22.59 0.35 7.94
CA LEU A 237 22.24 1.40 6.99
C LEU A 237 20.74 1.48 6.73
N PHE A 238 20.06 0.36 6.61
CA PHE A 238 18.65 0.35 6.26
C PHE A 238 17.90 -0.84 6.86
N ASP A 239 16.62 -0.67 7.00
CA ASP A 239 15.70 -1.68 7.50
C ASP A 239 15.13 -2.49 6.33
N LEU A 240 15.59 -3.73 6.18
CA LEU A 240 15.13 -4.66 5.14
C LEU A 240 13.64 -4.97 5.23
N SER A 241 13.01 -4.80 6.40
CA SER A 241 11.57 -5.02 6.54
C SER A 241 10.75 -4.07 5.66
N LYS A 242 11.24 -2.86 5.40
CA LYS A 242 10.54 -1.88 4.57
C LYS A 242 10.38 -2.32 3.11
N PRO A 243 11.45 -2.66 2.37
CA PRO A 243 11.28 -3.17 1.01
C PRO A 243 10.51 -4.50 0.96
N ILE A 244 10.67 -5.42 1.94
CA ILE A 244 9.88 -6.65 2.01
C ILE A 244 8.38 -6.32 2.05
N LEU A 245 7.97 -5.40 2.92
CA LEU A 245 6.57 -5.00 3.06
C LEU A 245 6.06 -4.22 1.84
N ASN A 246 6.88 -3.32 1.30
CA ASN A 246 6.50 -2.47 0.17
C ASN A 246 6.26 -3.29 -1.11
N PHE A 247 7.14 -4.25 -1.40
CA PHE A 247 7.09 -5.05 -2.62
C PHE A 247 6.44 -6.42 -2.42
N SER A 248 5.98 -6.74 -1.21
CA SER A 248 5.34 -8.03 -0.87
C SER A 248 6.17 -9.24 -1.29
N ASP A 249 7.50 -9.14 -1.18
CA ASP A 249 8.44 -10.18 -1.60
C ASP A 249 8.53 -11.30 -0.57
N SER A 250 7.64 -12.28 -0.69
CA SER A 250 7.59 -13.43 0.19
C SER A 250 8.83 -14.33 0.07
N GLY A 251 9.48 -14.36 -1.09
CA GLY A 251 10.70 -15.16 -1.31
C GLY A 251 11.84 -14.68 -0.42
N TRP A 252 12.01 -13.37 -0.31
CA TRP A 252 13.03 -12.78 0.57
C TRP A 252 12.68 -12.84 2.05
N ALA A 253 11.39 -12.80 2.41
CA ALA A 253 10.96 -12.85 3.80
C ALA A 253 11.39 -14.13 4.55
N TYR A 254 11.67 -15.22 3.83
CA TYR A 254 12.18 -16.47 4.41
C TYR A 254 13.71 -16.47 4.63
N HIS A 255 14.44 -15.49 4.08
CA HIS A 255 15.91 -15.49 4.07
C HIS A 255 16.52 -14.33 4.84
N THR A 256 15.70 -13.41 5.35
CA THR A 256 16.09 -12.26 6.18
C THR A 256 15.68 -12.41 7.63
#